data_1e835301c74c1a778aef4913979e953d
#
_entry.id   1e835301c74c1a778aef4913979e953d
#
_cell.length_a   1.000
_cell.length_b   1.000
_cell.length_c   1.000
_cell.angle_alpha   90.00
_cell.angle_beta   90.00
_cell.angle_gamma   90.00
#
_symmetry.space_group_name_H-M   'P 1'
#
loop_
_entity.id
_entity.type
_entity.pdbx_description
1 polymer ?
#
loop_
_entity_poly.entity_id
_entity_poly.type
_entity_poly.pdbx_seq_one_letter_code
_entity_poly.pdbx_strand_id
1 'polypeptide(L)'
;MVMANSNLFNSDYADMARALLDAGAEFMLVGGYAVSVHGYPRTTFDIDFWVRPSPENAQKVMGALRAFGAPLQEISEADFDHPDMVVQIGVAPRRIDLLTRIDGVEWEEAAPHAVTKDIDGLPVPVVGLGELIRNKRASGRPKDAADAAALEKIAEGRNA
;
A
#
# COMPACT_ATOMS: atom_id res chain seq x y z
N MET A 1 -8.07 25.86 -8.93
CA MET A 1 -7.89 25.41 -8.50
C MET A 1 -8.03 24.78 -7.40
N VAL A 2 -8.32 25.00 -6.90
CA VAL A 2 -8.36 24.53 -6.04
C VAL A 2 -8.31 23.18 -5.57
N MET A 3 -8.12 22.36 -6.21
CA MET A 3 -7.92 20.95 -5.94
C MET A 3 -6.82 20.70 -4.95
N ALA A 4 -6.04 21.71 -4.69
CA ALA A 4 -4.96 21.65 -3.72
C ALA A 4 -5.41 21.19 -2.34
N ASN A 5 -6.70 21.32 -2.04
CA ASN A 5 -7.24 20.96 -0.74
C ASN A 5 -7.89 19.57 -0.71
N SER A 6 -7.82 18.86 -1.83
CA SER A 6 -8.36 17.51 -1.90
C SER A 6 -7.33 16.52 -1.39
N ASN A 7 -7.49 16.07 -0.16
CA ASN A 7 -6.59 15.07 0.42
C ASN A 7 -7.06 13.67 0.04
N LEU A 8 -6.16 12.87 -0.54
CA LEU A 8 -6.45 11.47 -0.85
C LEU A 8 -6.50 10.65 0.44
N PHE A 9 -5.57 10.89 1.35
CA PHE A 9 -5.49 10.16 2.62
C PHE A 9 -6.26 10.87 3.71
N ASN A 10 -6.88 10.12 4.62
CA ASN A 10 -7.29 10.70 5.89
C ASN A 10 -6.04 10.90 6.77
N SER A 11 -6.21 11.56 7.92
CA SER A 11 -5.07 11.89 8.78
C SER A 11 -4.33 10.66 9.28
N ASP A 12 -5.04 9.57 9.60
CA ASP A 12 -4.39 8.34 10.08
C ASP A 12 -3.54 7.70 8.97
N TYR A 13 -4.04 7.69 7.75
CA TYR A 13 -3.31 7.13 6.61
C TYR A 13 -2.06 7.95 6.30
N ALA A 14 -2.19 9.28 6.33
CA ALA A 14 -1.05 10.17 6.13
C ALA A 14 -0.01 10.00 7.24
N ASP A 15 -0.46 9.89 8.49
CA ASP A 15 0.43 9.70 9.63
C ASP A 15 1.20 8.37 9.55
N MET A 16 0.53 7.30 9.13
CA MET A 16 1.19 6.01 8.98
C MET A 16 2.21 6.06 7.83
N ALA A 17 1.84 6.64 6.70
CA ALA A 17 2.78 6.77 5.57
C ALA A 17 4.02 7.58 5.99
N ARG A 18 3.82 8.68 6.72
CA ARG A 18 4.92 9.50 7.21
C ARG A 18 5.80 8.70 8.19
N ALA A 19 5.18 7.95 9.09
CA ALA A 19 5.92 7.14 10.07
C ALA A 19 6.79 6.09 9.37
N LEU A 20 6.26 5.43 8.35
CA LEU A 20 7.02 4.45 7.57
C LEU A 20 8.17 5.11 6.82
N LEU A 21 7.93 6.27 6.21
CA LEU A 21 8.98 7.03 5.51
C LEU A 21 10.07 7.48 6.48
N ASP A 22 9.69 8.03 7.62
CA ASP A 22 10.65 8.54 8.61
C ASP A 22 11.49 7.43 9.21
N ALA A 23 10.93 6.24 9.36
CA ALA A 23 11.66 5.08 9.86
C ALA A 23 12.59 4.46 8.82
N GLY A 24 12.50 4.88 7.57
CA GLY A 24 13.26 4.29 6.48
C GLY A 24 12.78 2.90 6.11
N ALA A 25 11.53 2.57 6.40
CA ALA A 25 10.96 1.27 6.08
C ALA A 25 10.79 1.10 4.58
N GLU A 26 11.00 -0.12 4.10
CA GLU A 26 10.72 -0.47 2.71
C GLU A 26 9.26 -0.90 2.63
N PHE A 27 8.48 -0.14 1.89
CA PHE A 27 7.05 -0.40 1.73
C PHE A 27 6.55 0.15 0.42
N MET A 28 5.37 -0.27 -0.01
CA MET A 28 4.67 0.36 -1.12
C MET A 28 3.17 0.28 -0.92
N LEU A 29 2.48 1.28 -1.43
CA LEU A 29 1.03 1.35 -1.43
C LEU A 29 0.50 0.33 -2.44
N VAL A 30 -0.44 -0.50 -2.00
CA VAL A 30 -1.14 -1.48 -2.84
C VAL A 30 -2.65 -1.32 -2.61
N GLY A 31 -3.45 -2.22 -3.14
CA GLY A 31 -4.89 -2.22 -2.89
C GLY A 31 -5.66 -1.09 -3.55
N GLY A 32 -6.81 -0.76 -2.99
CA GLY A 32 -7.74 0.21 -3.58
C GLY A 32 -7.18 1.60 -3.75
N TYR A 33 -6.38 2.09 -2.81
CA TYR A 33 -5.74 3.40 -2.94
C TYR A 33 -4.71 3.41 -4.08
N ALA A 34 -3.99 2.32 -4.29
CA ALA A 34 -3.07 2.23 -5.44
C ALA A 34 -3.85 2.27 -6.76
N VAL A 35 -5.00 1.62 -6.81
CA VAL A 35 -5.87 1.66 -7.99
C VAL A 35 -6.28 3.11 -8.29
N SER A 36 -6.67 3.85 -7.25
CA SER A 36 -7.03 5.27 -7.40
C SER A 36 -5.85 6.11 -7.88
N VAL A 37 -4.67 5.89 -7.31
CA VAL A 37 -3.46 6.64 -7.68
C VAL A 37 -3.11 6.40 -9.16
N HIS A 38 -3.33 5.20 -9.66
CA HIS A 38 -3.05 4.88 -11.06
C HIS A 38 -4.11 5.40 -12.03
N GLY A 39 -5.20 5.98 -11.53
CA GLY A 39 -6.14 6.69 -12.39
C GLY A 39 -7.55 6.13 -12.44
N TYR A 40 -7.88 5.12 -11.64
CA TYR A 40 -9.24 4.58 -11.57
C TYR A 40 -9.83 4.88 -10.19
N PRO A 41 -10.49 6.03 -10.02
CA PRO A 41 -11.04 6.44 -8.73
C PRO A 41 -12.08 5.45 -8.23
N ARG A 42 -12.01 5.15 -6.94
CA ARG A 42 -12.97 4.27 -6.28
C ARG A 42 -12.98 4.56 -4.80
N THR A 43 -14.12 4.25 -4.16
CA THR A 43 -14.23 4.35 -2.71
C THR A 43 -13.62 3.12 -2.05
N THR A 44 -12.85 3.34 -0.99
CA THR A 44 -12.29 2.27 -0.19
C THR A 44 -12.25 2.71 1.27
N PHE A 45 -12.41 1.76 2.20
CA PHE A 45 -12.53 2.03 3.63
C PHE A 45 -11.34 1.51 4.43
N ASP A 46 -10.30 1.11 3.74
CA ASP A 46 -9.03 0.69 4.33
C ASP A 46 -7.88 1.10 3.42
N ILE A 47 -6.68 1.08 3.95
CA ILE A 47 -5.49 1.32 3.17
C ILE A 47 -4.55 0.12 3.35
N ASP A 48 -3.89 -0.27 2.27
CA ASP A 48 -2.99 -1.42 2.27
C ASP A 48 -1.58 -0.96 1.97
N PHE A 49 -0.68 -1.19 2.93
CA PHE A 49 0.75 -0.98 2.75
C PHE A 49 1.44 -2.34 2.74
N TRP A 50 2.12 -2.64 1.66
CA TRP A 50 2.91 -3.85 1.52
C TRP A 50 4.32 -3.55 2.02
N VAL A 51 4.78 -4.27 3.04
CA VAL A 51 6.09 -4.07 3.65
C VAL A 51 6.99 -5.24 3.30
N ARG A 52 8.26 -4.98 3.01
CA ARG A 52 9.20 -6.04 2.69
C ARG A 52 9.42 -6.96 3.89
N PRO A 53 9.19 -8.27 3.73
CA PRO A 53 9.40 -9.23 4.84
C PRO A 53 10.89 -9.57 4.97
N SER A 54 11.58 -8.85 5.84
CA SER A 54 12.98 -9.11 6.18
C SER A 54 13.22 -8.72 7.64
N PRO A 55 14.22 -9.29 8.31
CA PRO A 55 14.51 -8.93 9.69
C PRO A 55 14.83 -7.44 9.86
N GLU A 56 15.61 -6.87 8.95
CA GLU A 56 16.01 -5.46 9.02
C GLU A 56 14.81 -4.55 8.82
N ASN A 57 13.96 -4.86 7.85
CA ASN A 57 12.79 -4.04 7.57
C ASN A 57 11.74 -4.18 8.67
N ALA A 58 11.61 -5.37 9.25
CA ALA A 58 10.69 -5.60 10.37
C ALA A 58 10.99 -4.66 11.54
N GLN A 59 12.26 -4.42 11.84
CA GLN A 59 12.66 -3.49 12.89
C GLN A 59 12.21 -2.06 12.57
N LYS A 60 12.37 -1.66 11.31
CA LYS A 60 11.97 -0.32 10.86
C LYS A 60 10.45 -0.14 10.91
N VAL A 61 9.72 -1.18 10.49
CA VAL A 61 8.26 -1.15 10.57
C VAL A 61 7.79 -1.04 12.01
N MET A 62 8.39 -1.80 12.94
CA MET A 62 8.05 -1.69 14.35
C MET A 62 8.33 -0.29 14.89
N GLY A 63 9.44 0.33 14.47
CA GLY A 63 9.74 1.71 14.83
C GLY A 63 8.67 2.67 14.34
N ALA A 64 8.20 2.48 13.12
CA ALA A 64 7.12 3.28 12.56
C ALA A 64 5.83 3.11 13.36
N LEU A 65 5.49 1.89 13.74
CA LEU A 65 4.28 1.63 14.53
C LEU A 65 4.34 2.28 15.89
N ARG A 66 5.50 2.26 16.54
CA ARG A 66 5.68 2.96 17.82
C ARG A 66 5.49 4.46 17.67
N ALA A 67 6.07 5.05 16.62
CA ALA A 67 5.92 6.48 16.35
C ALA A 67 4.48 6.85 16.01
N PHE A 68 3.79 5.98 15.30
CA PHE A 68 2.38 6.19 14.98
C PHE A 68 1.48 6.08 16.22
N GLY A 69 1.89 5.31 17.22
CA GLY A 69 1.07 5.08 18.41
C GLY A 69 0.16 3.87 18.30
N ALA A 70 0.51 2.90 17.49
CA ALA A 70 -0.27 1.67 17.34
C ALA A 70 -0.25 0.84 18.63
N PRO A 71 -1.34 0.07 18.91
CA PRO A 71 -1.34 -0.86 20.05
C PRO A 71 -0.44 -2.05 19.74
N LEU A 72 0.64 -2.22 20.50
CA LEU A 72 1.68 -3.20 20.23
C LEU A 72 1.60 -4.47 21.08
N GLN A 73 0.53 -4.66 21.85
CA GLN A 73 0.41 -5.80 22.77
C GLN A 73 0.46 -7.15 22.04
N GLU A 74 -0.09 -7.20 20.83
CA GLU A 74 -0.18 -8.43 20.05
C GLU A 74 0.57 -8.34 18.71
N ILE A 75 1.40 -7.32 18.54
CA ILE A 75 2.18 -7.12 17.31
C ILE A 75 3.65 -7.23 17.65
N SER A 76 4.37 -8.08 16.92
CA SER A 76 5.79 -8.30 17.16
C SER A 76 6.59 -8.12 15.86
N GLU A 77 7.89 -7.93 16.04
CA GLU A 77 8.81 -7.85 14.92
C GLU A 77 8.75 -9.09 14.03
N ALA A 78 8.55 -10.28 14.64
CA ALA A 78 8.43 -11.53 13.89
C ALA A 78 7.26 -11.53 12.91
N ASP A 79 6.20 -10.80 13.20
CA ASP A 79 5.05 -10.70 12.29
C ASP A 79 5.46 -10.12 10.94
N PHE A 80 6.36 -9.14 10.95
CA PHE A 80 6.79 -8.45 9.74
C PHE A 80 7.96 -9.14 9.03
N ASP A 81 8.53 -10.15 9.66
CA ASP A 81 9.52 -11.03 9.01
C ASP A 81 8.86 -12.30 8.47
N HIS A 82 7.59 -12.51 8.80
CA HIS A 82 6.82 -13.68 8.33
C HIS A 82 6.45 -13.48 6.85
N PRO A 83 6.60 -14.51 6.01
CA PRO A 83 6.36 -14.36 4.56
C PRO A 83 4.89 -14.19 4.16
N ASP A 84 3.95 -14.42 5.06
CA ASP A 84 2.52 -14.34 4.75
C ASP A 84 1.75 -13.85 5.99
N MET A 85 1.77 -12.55 6.22
CA MET A 85 1.14 -11.94 7.38
C MET A 85 0.38 -10.68 7.01
N VAL A 86 -0.77 -10.49 7.64
CA VAL A 86 -1.53 -9.23 7.58
C VAL A 86 -1.71 -8.75 9.01
N VAL A 87 -1.28 -7.53 9.28
CA VAL A 87 -1.49 -6.85 10.56
C VAL A 87 -2.49 -5.73 10.33
N GLN A 88 -3.64 -5.78 11.02
CA GLN A 88 -4.69 -4.78 10.88
C GLN A 88 -4.68 -3.84 12.07
N ILE A 89 -4.70 -2.54 11.79
CA ILE A 89 -4.69 -1.49 12.81
C ILE A 89 -5.93 -0.63 12.60
N GLY A 90 -6.71 -0.45 13.67
CA GLY A 90 -7.93 0.34 13.61
C GLY A 90 -9.09 -0.41 12.96
N VAL A 91 -10.14 0.34 12.67
CA VAL A 91 -11.38 -0.21 12.09
C VAL A 91 -11.84 0.69 10.94
N ALA A 92 -12.61 0.12 10.02
CA ALA A 92 -13.15 0.87 8.89
C ALA A 92 -13.99 2.05 9.43
N PRO A 93 -13.94 3.22 8.78
CA PRO A 93 -13.30 3.51 7.49
C PRO A 93 -11.84 3.98 7.60
N ARG A 94 -11.19 3.74 8.71
CA ARG A 94 -9.81 4.17 8.97
C ARG A 94 -8.85 2.99 9.21
N ARG A 95 -9.24 1.80 8.77
CA ARG A 95 -8.41 0.60 8.96
C ARG A 95 -7.15 0.67 8.10
N ILE A 96 -6.03 0.31 8.71
CA ILE A 96 -4.74 0.23 8.03
C ILE A 96 -4.31 -1.23 8.06
N ASP A 97 -4.02 -1.80 6.90
CA ASP A 97 -3.51 -3.15 6.76
C ASP A 97 -2.04 -3.08 6.34
N LEU A 98 -1.18 -3.73 7.11
CA LEU A 98 0.23 -3.91 6.77
C LEU A 98 0.41 -5.36 6.36
N LEU A 99 0.80 -5.60 5.10
CA LEU A 99 0.89 -6.94 4.53
C LEU A 99 2.34 -7.26 4.18
N THR A 100 2.74 -8.50 4.40
CA THR A 100 4.06 -8.97 3.97
C THR A 100 4.00 -9.70 2.62
N ARG A 101 2.79 -9.98 2.13
CA ARG A 101 2.56 -10.71 0.88
C ARG A 101 1.34 -10.17 0.15
N ILE A 102 1.41 -10.15 -1.19
CA ILE A 102 0.24 -9.94 -2.05
C ILE A 102 0.18 -11.08 -3.08
N ASP A 103 -1.01 -11.33 -3.60
CA ASP A 103 -1.20 -12.40 -4.59
C ASP A 103 -0.52 -12.09 -5.92
N GLY A 104 0.16 -13.07 -6.46
CA GLY A 104 0.67 -13.05 -7.84
C GLY A 104 1.94 -12.25 -8.08
N VAL A 105 2.49 -11.57 -7.08
CA VAL A 105 3.71 -10.76 -7.25
C VAL A 105 4.58 -10.89 -6.02
N GLU A 106 5.87 -11.15 -6.24
CA GLU A 106 6.86 -11.17 -5.15
C GLU A 106 7.47 -9.79 -4.96
N TRP A 107 7.91 -9.50 -3.74
CA TRP A 107 8.52 -8.20 -3.42
C TRP A 107 9.68 -7.86 -4.36
N GLU A 108 10.56 -8.84 -4.61
CA GLU A 108 11.75 -8.62 -5.42
C GLU A 108 11.42 -8.31 -6.88
N GLU A 109 10.27 -8.76 -7.37
CA GLU A 109 9.79 -8.41 -8.70
C GLU A 109 9.20 -7.00 -8.72
N ALA A 110 8.46 -6.63 -7.70
CA ALA A 110 7.72 -5.37 -7.67
C ALA A 110 8.60 -4.17 -7.34
N ALA A 111 9.55 -4.34 -6.42
CA ALA A 111 10.33 -3.23 -5.89
C ALA A 111 11.04 -2.39 -6.98
N PRO A 112 11.69 -2.99 -8.00
CA PRO A 112 12.34 -2.19 -9.04
C PRO A 112 11.38 -1.36 -9.89
N HIS A 113 10.09 -1.71 -9.91
CA HIS A 113 9.08 -1.04 -10.73
C HIS A 113 8.17 -0.11 -9.93
N ALA A 114 8.37 -0.02 -8.62
CA ALA A 114 7.59 0.88 -7.78
C ALA A 114 7.80 2.32 -8.26
N VAL A 115 6.73 3.09 -8.23
CA VAL A 115 6.79 4.51 -8.62
C VAL A 115 6.52 5.36 -7.38
N THR A 116 7.26 6.45 -7.25
CA THR A 116 7.03 7.39 -6.15
C THR A 116 6.03 8.42 -6.60
N LYS A 117 4.96 8.58 -5.83
CA LYS A 117 3.91 9.56 -6.09
C LYS A 117 3.85 10.54 -4.94
N ASP A 118 3.65 11.81 -5.26
CA ASP A 118 3.37 12.81 -4.24
C ASP A 118 1.91 12.66 -3.85
N ILE A 119 1.67 12.17 -2.64
CA ILE A 119 0.32 12.02 -2.09
C ILE A 119 0.24 12.92 -0.86
N ASP A 120 -0.53 13.98 -0.96
CA ASP A 120 -0.72 14.96 0.12
C ASP A 120 0.62 15.50 0.65
N GLY A 121 1.59 15.69 -0.24
CA GLY A 121 2.91 16.19 0.11
C GLY A 121 3.92 15.15 0.55
N LEU A 122 3.55 13.87 0.57
CA LEU A 122 4.42 12.76 0.96
C LEU A 122 4.89 11.99 -0.27
N PRO A 123 6.20 11.66 -0.37
CA PRO A 123 6.71 10.86 -1.49
C PRO A 123 6.45 9.36 -1.23
N VAL A 124 5.25 8.90 -1.55
CA VAL A 124 4.82 7.54 -1.24
C VAL A 124 5.20 6.59 -2.37
N PRO A 125 5.92 5.49 -2.06
CA PRO A 125 6.15 4.45 -3.06
C PRO A 125 4.83 3.72 -3.34
N VAL A 126 4.52 3.52 -4.61
CA VAL A 126 3.30 2.87 -5.06
C VAL A 126 3.68 1.72 -5.98
N VAL A 127 3.01 0.59 -5.82
CA VAL A 127 3.22 -0.56 -6.70
C VAL A 127 3.03 -0.14 -8.17
N GLY A 128 3.86 -0.64 -9.06
CA GLY A 128 3.77 -0.34 -10.48
C GLY A 128 2.45 -0.81 -11.08
N LEU A 129 2.02 -0.16 -12.16
CA LEU A 129 0.74 -0.47 -12.80
C LEU A 129 0.67 -1.93 -13.26
N GLY A 130 1.73 -2.43 -13.89
CA GLY A 130 1.76 -3.82 -14.35
C GLY A 130 1.66 -4.84 -13.23
N GLU A 131 2.38 -4.61 -12.14
CA GLU A 131 2.35 -5.48 -10.98
C GLU A 131 0.99 -5.43 -10.27
N LEU A 132 0.38 -4.24 -10.21
CA LEU A 132 -0.94 -4.11 -9.62
C LEU A 132 -2.00 -4.88 -10.43
N ILE A 133 -1.92 -4.83 -11.76
CA ILE A 133 -2.80 -5.60 -12.62
C ILE A 133 -2.63 -7.11 -12.35
N ARG A 134 -1.39 -7.59 -12.29
CA ARG A 134 -1.10 -9.00 -11.97
C ARG A 134 -1.67 -9.40 -10.63
N ASN A 135 -1.50 -8.54 -9.63
CA ASN A 135 -2.04 -8.79 -8.29
C ASN A 135 -3.56 -8.93 -8.32
N LYS A 136 -4.25 -8.01 -8.99
CA LYS A 136 -5.71 -8.03 -9.09
C LYS A 136 -6.21 -9.26 -9.84
N ARG A 137 -5.52 -9.68 -10.90
CA ARG A 137 -5.87 -10.89 -11.64
C ARG A 137 -5.66 -12.15 -10.81
N ALA A 138 -4.58 -12.19 -10.04
CA ALA A 138 -4.24 -13.36 -9.22
C ALA A 138 -5.20 -13.57 -8.07
N SER A 139 -5.79 -12.50 -7.52
CA SER A 139 -6.70 -12.62 -6.37
C SER A 139 -7.99 -13.37 -6.70
N GLY A 140 -8.44 -13.31 -7.95
CA GLY A 140 -9.61 -14.05 -8.41
C GLY A 140 -10.96 -13.55 -7.94
N ARG A 141 -11.02 -12.47 -7.17
CA ARG A 141 -12.31 -11.90 -6.73
C ARG A 141 -12.94 -11.09 -7.86
N PRO A 142 -14.29 -11.13 -7.99
CA PRO A 142 -14.96 -10.37 -9.06
C PRO A 142 -14.66 -8.86 -9.03
N LYS A 143 -14.60 -8.28 -7.86
CA LYS A 143 -14.25 -6.87 -7.67
C LYS A 143 -12.85 -6.58 -8.22
N ASP A 144 -11.91 -7.48 -7.98
CA ASP A 144 -10.53 -7.31 -8.43
C ASP A 144 -10.41 -7.51 -9.94
N ALA A 145 -11.23 -8.36 -10.53
CA ALA A 145 -11.28 -8.51 -11.99
C ALA A 145 -11.74 -7.22 -12.66
N ALA A 146 -12.72 -6.54 -12.07
CA ALA A 146 -13.18 -5.25 -12.60
C ALA A 146 -12.10 -4.18 -12.49
N ASP A 147 -11.37 -4.14 -11.36
CA ASP A 147 -10.24 -3.23 -11.17
C ASP A 147 -9.16 -3.50 -12.22
N ALA A 148 -8.83 -4.77 -12.43
CA ALA A 148 -7.80 -5.15 -13.40
C ALA A 148 -8.18 -4.70 -14.81
N ALA A 149 -9.44 -4.89 -15.21
CA ALA A 149 -9.90 -4.47 -16.52
C ALA A 149 -9.78 -2.96 -16.71
N ALA A 150 -10.15 -2.18 -15.69
CA ALA A 150 -10.03 -0.73 -15.74
C ALA A 150 -8.57 -0.30 -15.83
N LEU A 151 -7.69 -0.93 -15.05
CA LEU A 151 -6.26 -0.63 -15.05
C LEU A 151 -5.61 -1.00 -16.37
N GLU A 152 -6.03 -2.09 -17.00
CA GLU A 152 -5.52 -2.49 -18.32
C GLU A 152 -5.84 -1.45 -19.39
N LYS A 153 -7.03 -0.86 -19.34
CA LYS A 153 -7.39 0.24 -20.24
C LYS A 153 -6.50 1.46 -20.04
N ILE A 154 -6.18 1.76 -18.79
CA ILE A 154 -5.27 2.87 -18.46
C ILE A 154 -3.88 2.55 -19.02
N ALA A 155 -3.39 1.33 -18.86
CA ALA A 155 -2.09 0.92 -19.39
C ALA A 155 -2.03 1.03 -20.90
N GLU A 156 -3.09 0.63 -21.60
CA GLU A 156 -3.19 0.77 -23.04
C GLU A 156 -3.11 2.23 -23.47
N GLY A 157 -3.80 3.13 -22.76
CA GLY A 157 -3.76 4.56 -23.04
C GLY A 157 -2.37 5.16 -22.86
N ARG A 158 -1.61 4.69 -21.86
CA ARG A 158 -0.24 5.16 -21.63
C ARG A 158 0.75 4.68 -22.67
N ASN A 159 0.45 3.56 -23.35
CA ASN A 159 1.30 3.00 -24.38
C ASN A 159 0.94 3.49 -25.80
N ALA A 160 -0.12 4.24 -25.92
CA ALA A 160 -0.60 4.74 -27.21
C ALA A 160 0.18 5.96 -27.72
#